data_f97784246e8e23195d98ae74fbdbc784
#
_entry.id   f97784246e8e23195d98ae74fbdbc784
#
_cell.length_a   1.000
_cell.length_b   1.000
_cell.length_c   1.000
_cell.angle_alpha   90.00
_cell.angle_beta   90.00
_cell.angle_gamma   90.00
#
_symmetry.space_group_name_H-M   'P 1'
#
loop_
_entity.id
_entity.type
_entity.pdbx_description
1 polymer ?
#
loop_
_entity_poly.entity_id
_entity_poly.type
_entity_poly.pdbx_seq_one_letter_code
_entity_poly.pdbx_strand_id
1 'polypeptide(L)'
;MKIVVDSLISKLYESEILKLDPDMEIIVLNPEDHTNPAWENVPEVDALFLSYQFLFAVRDHKHLFKPMLEVAKKAKFIQSGYSGMDDPFLQAVLKETNAIVANASSIYGKPMANYVLAQMLRWNKRIDLHIELQKEKKWMPNGGDGELTNKNLVIYG
;
A
#
# COMPACT_ATOMS: atom_id res chain seq x y z
N MET A 1 10.44 10.57 -19.49
CA MET A 1 10.13 9.25 -18.91
C MET A 1 8.63 8.98 -19.05
N LYS A 2 8.20 7.71 -19.30
CA LYS A 2 6.78 7.34 -19.40
C LYS A 2 6.38 6.48 -18.19
N ILE A 3 5.30 6.86 -17.51
CA ILE A 3 4.78 6.13 -16.34
C ILE A 3 3.29 5.82 -16.49
N VAL A 4 2.89 4.61 -16.12
CA VAL A 4 1.47 4.24 -15.98
C VAL A 4 1.03 4.34 -14.53
N VAL A 5 -0.08 5.01 -14.32
CA VAL A 5 -0.74 5.14 -13.00
C VAL A 5 -2.25 4.96 -13.15
N ASP A 6 -2.96 4.68 -12.06
CA ASP A 6 -4.42 4.73 -12.07
C ASP A 6 -4.97 6.15 -11.97
N SER A 7 -6.28 6.26 -12.22
CA SER A 7 -7.00 7.53 -12.25
C SER A 7 -7.00 8.27 -10.90
N LEU A 8 -6.97 7.54 -9.75
CA LEU A 8 -6.93 8.17 -8.43
C LEU A 8 -5.54 8.74 -8.14
N ILE A 9 -4.49 7.99 -8.46
CA ILE A 9 -3.10 8.44 -8.29
C ILE A 9 -2.84 9.68 -9.16
N SER A 10 -3.26 9.67 -10.42
CA SER A 10 -3.16 10.85 -11.28
C SER A 10 -3.89 12.04 -10.65
N LYS A 11 -5.15 11.89 -10.29
CA LYS A 11 -5.95 12.96 -9.70
C LYS A 11 -5.32 13.57 -8.43
N LEU A 12 -4.71 12.76 -7.58
CA LEU A 12 -4.18 13.21 -6.29
C LEU A 12 -2.72 13.69 -6.35
N TYR A 13 -1.92 13.13 -7.24
CA TYR A 13 -0.47 13.28 -7.17
C TYR A 13 0.20 13.69 -8.50
N GLU A 14 -0.55 13.97 -9.58
CA GLU A 14 0.02 14.36 -10.86
C GLU A 14 0.98 15.55 -10.74
N SER A 15 0.59 16.58 -9.98
CA SER A 15 1.43 17.75 -9.76
C SER A 15 2.73 17.42 -9.00
N GLU A 16 2.69 16.44 -8.09
CA GLU A 16 3.87 15.98 -7.35
C GLU A 16 4.79 15.14 -8.24
N ILE A 17 4.21 14.31 -9.08
CA ILE A 17 4.93 13.49 -10.05
C ILE A 17 5.66 14.39 -11.06
N LEU A 18 4.98 15.40 -11.63
CA LEU A 18 5.56 16.33 -12.59
C LEU A 18 6.60 17.28 -12.00
N LYS A 19 6.64 17.47 -10.66
CA LYS A 19 7.75 18.15 -10.00
C LYS A 19 9.07 17.37 -10.06
N LEU A 20 9.01 16.04 -10.15
CA LEU A 20 10.20 15.19 -10.25
C LEU A 20 10.82 15.24 -11.65
N ASP A 21 9.96 15.31 -12.67
CA ASP A 21 10.36 15.43 -14.08
C ASP A 21 9.20 16.10 -14.84
N PRO A 22 9.33 17.39 -15.19
CA PRO A 22 8.29 18.13 -15.92
C PRO A 22 7.97 17.56 -17.30
N ASP A 23 8.90 16.81 -17.91
CA ASP A 23 8.74 16.17 -19.21
C ASP A 23 8.22 14.73 -19.10
N MET A 24 7.76 14.32 -17.92
CA MET A 24 7.20 12.99 -17.70
C MET A 24 5.86 12.82 -18.41
N GLU A 25 5.74 11.79 -19.21
CA GLU A 25 4.48 11.37 -19.84
C GLU A 25 3.73 10.45 -18.87
N ILE A 26 2.58 10.89 -18.36
CA ILE A 26 1.74 10.12 -17.46
C ILE A 26 0.61 9.49 -18.27
N ILE A 27 0.59 8.16 -18.31
CA ILE A 27 -0.47 7.37 -18.95
C ILE A 27 -1.43 6.95 -17.84
N VAL A 28 -2.66 7.42 -17.91
CA VAL A 28 -3.68 7.15 -16.90
C VAL A 28 -4.60 6.02 -17.36
N LEU A 29 -4.68 4.97 -16.57
CA LEU A 29 -5.66 3.89 -16.76
C LEU A 29 -6.70 3.94 -15.66
N ASN A 30 -7.98 3.82 -16.04
CA ASN A 30 -9.06 3.69 -15.06
C ASN A 30 -9.44 2.22 -14.89
N PRO A 31 -9.23 1.62 -13.70
CA PRO A 31 -9.62 0.23 -13.44
C PRO A 31 -11.12 -0.04 -13.58
N GLU A 32 -11.96 0.99 -13.41
CA GLU A 32 -13.42 0.87 -13.55
C GLU A 32 -13.88 0.91 -15.00
N ASP A 33 -13.06 1.46 -15.89
CA ASP A 33 -13.34 1.59 -17.34
C ASP A 33 -12.34 0.77 -18.16
N HIS A 34 -12.35 -0.54 -17.95
CA HIS A 34 -11.46 -1.50 -18.61
C HIS A 34 -11.81 -1.77 -20.09
N THR A 35 -12.97 -1.30 -20.56
CA THR A 35 -13.35 -1.38 -21.96
C THR A 35 -12.72 -0.25 -22.81
N ASN A 36 -12.09 0.70 -22.15
CA ASN A 36 -11.40 1.80 -22.80
C ASN A 36 -10.22 1.27 -23.64
N PRO A 37 -10.14 1.61 -24.92
CA PRO A 37 -9.01 1.22 -25.79
C PRO A 37 -7.63 1.62 -25.27
N ALA A 38 -7.56 2.55 -24.31
CA ALA A 38 -6.30 2.93 -23.67
C ALA A 38 -5.56 1.73 -23.06
N TRP A 39 -6.27 0.72 -22.55
CA TRP A 39 -5.66 -0.49 -21.98
C TRP A 39 -4.88 -1.30 -23.01
N GLU A 40 -5.40 -1.42 -24.23
CA GLU A 40 -4.76 -2.17 -25.33
C GLU A 40 -3.60 -1.40 -25.95
N ASN A 41 -3.70 -0.07 -25.94
CA ASN A 41 -2.78 0.84 -26.62
C ASN A 41 -1.65 1.37 -25.72
N VAL A 42 -1.45 0.85 -24.51
CA VAL A 42 -0.30 1.21 -23.67
C VAL A 42 0.99 0.87 -24.42
N PRO A 43 1.90 1.84 -24.66
CA PRO A 43 3.19 1.58 -25.27
C PRO A 43 4.16 0.89 -24.29
N GLU A 44 5.39 0.66 -24.70
CA GLU A 44 6.49 0.39 -23.78
C GLU A 44 6.67 1.58 -22.83
N VAL A 45 6.76 1.32 -21.52
CA VAL A 45 6.84 2.33 -20.47
C VAL A 45 8.04 2.12 -19.56
N ASP A 46 8.54 3.20 -19.00
CA ASP A 46 9.67 3.13 -18.08
C ASP A 46 9.24 2.62 -16.71
N ALA A 47 8.03 3.00 -16.26
CA ALA A 47 7.52 2.57 -14.96
C ALA A 47 6.01 2.31 -15.00
N LEU A 48 5.58 1.36 -14.15
CA LEU A 48 4.18 1.09 -13.81
C LEU A 48 4.03 1.13 -12.29
N PHE A 49 3.10 1.95 -11.81
CA PHE A 49 2.71 1.92 -10.40
C PHE A 49 1.45 1.08 -10.22
N LEU A 50 1.62 -0.13 -9.71
CA LEU A 50 0.54 -1.02 -9.29
C LEU A 50 0.00 -0.58 -7.93
N SER A 51 -0.85 0.43 -7.97
CA SER A 51 -1.52 0.97 -6.79
C SER A 51 -2.51 -0.02 -6.18
N TYR A 52 -3.04 0.32 -5.01
CA TYR A 52 -4.15 -0.45 -4.41
C TYR A 52 -5.39 -0.52 -5.30
N GLN A 53 -5.70 0.54 -6.07
CA GLN A 53 -6.84 0.51 -6.99
C GLN A 53 -6.68 -0.56 -8.06
N PHE A 54 -5.52 -0.63 -8.71
CA PHE A 54 -5.24 -1.68 -9.69
C PHE A 54 -5.29 -3.08 -9.07
N LEU A 55 -4.64 -3.26 -7.92
CA LEU A 55 -4.55 -4.56 -7.27
C LEU A 55 -5.92 -5.06 -6.78
N PHE A 56 -6.74 -4.17 -6.20
CA PHE A 56 -8.11 -4.52 -5.82
C PHE A 56 -9.00 -4.79 -7.02
N ALA A 57 -8.90 -3.97 -8.08
CA ALA A 57 -9.68 -4.20 -9.29
C ALA A 57 -9.37 -5.56 -9.92
N VAL A 58 -8.10 -5.94 -10.02
CA VAL A 58 -7.70 -7.26 -10.56
C VAL A 58 -8.16 -8.40 -9.66
N ARG A 59 -8.12 -8.23 -8.33
CA ARG A 59 -8.61 -9.22 -7.37
C ARG A 59 -10.12 -9.42 -7.46
N ASP A 60 -10.87 -8.32 -7.53
CA ASP A 60 -12.32 -8.33 -7.45
C ASP A 60 -12.96 -8.62 -8.83
N HIS A 61 -12.22 -8.34 -9.94
CA HIS A 61 -12.66 -8.50 -11.32
C HIS A 61 -11.66 -9.33 -12.13
N LYS A 62 -11.84 -10.66 -12.11
CA LYS A 62 -10.93 -11.63 -12.75
C LYS A 62 -10.63 -11.36 -14.24
N HIS A 63 -11.56 -10.73 -14.97
CA HIS A 63 -11.36 -10.37 -16.36
C HIS A 63 -10.28 -9.30 -16.58
N LEU A 64 -9.94 -8.52 -15.55
CA LEU A 64 -8.85 -7.53 -15.60
C LEU A 64 -7.45 -8.14 -15.43
N PHE A 65 -7.35 -9.38 -14.96
CA PHE A 65 -6.07 -10.02 -14.70
C PHE A 65 -5.17 -10.03 -15.94
N LYS A 66 -5.71 -10.54 -17.05
CA LYS A 66 -4.93 -10.63 -18.29
C LYS A 66 -4.59 -9.27 -18.92
N PRO A 67 -5.54 -8.33 -19.09
CA PRO A 67 -5.21 -6.99 -19.59
C PRO A 67 -4.15 -6.28 -18.75
N MET A 68 -4.25 -6.33 -17.42
CA MET A 68 -3.27 -5.69 -16.54
C MET A 68 -1.90 -6.37 -16.59
N LEU A 69 -1.85 -7.67 -16.76
CA LEU A 69 -0.60 -8.40 -16.94
C LEU A 69 0.07 -8.02 -18.29
N GLU A 70 -0.70 -7.82 -19.36
CA GLU A 70 -0.15 -7.35 -20.63
C GLU A 70 0.39 -5.91 -20.52
N VAL A 71 -0.23 -5.05 -19.71
CA VAL A 71 0.34 -3.73 -19.38
C VAL A 71 1.64 -3.88 -18.60
N ALA A 72 1.67 -4.77 -17.60
CA ALA A 72 2.86 -5.01 -16.78
C ALA A 72 4.06 -5.53 -17.60
N LYS A 73 3.82 -6.33 -18.64
CA LYS A 73 4.87 -6.83 -19.55
C LYS A 73 5.58 -5.73 -20.34
N LYS A 74 4.94 -4.58 -20.50
CA LYS A 74 5.49 -3.43 -21.23
C LYS A 74 6.31 -2.48 -20.34
N ALA A 75 6.37 -2.72 -19.02
CA ALA A 75 7.09 -1.88 -18.08
C ALA A 75 8.52 -2.39 -17.83
N LYS A 76 9.48 -1.46 -17.72
CA LYS A 76 10.85 -1.77 -17.30
C LYS A 76 10.98 -1.87 -15.78
N PHE A 77 10.20 -1.05 -15.05
CA PHE A 77 10.15 -1.01 -13.60
C PHE A 77 8.69 -1.07 -13.14
N ILE A 78 8.42 -1.85 -12.09
CA ILE A 78 7.09 -1.97 -11.49
C ILE A 78 7.19 -1.73 -10.00
N GLN A 79 6.49 -0.72 -9.51
CA GLN A 79 6.31 -0.47 -8.09
C GLN A 79 4.96 -1.02 -7.64
N SER A 80 4.95 -2.02 -6.77
CA SER A 80 3.73 -2.49 -6.12
C SER A 80 3.38 -1.62 -4.91
N GLY A 81 2.09 -1.32 -4.74
CA GLY A 81 1.56 -0.71 -3.53
C GLY A 81 1.45 -1.69 -2.34
N TYR A 82 1.55 -2.99 -2.57
CA TYR A 82 1.55 -4.00 -1.51
C TYR A 82 2.94 -4.17 -0.87
N SER A 83 2.95 -4.53 0.41
CA SER A 83 4.17 -4.94 1.10
C SER A 83 4.54 -6.39 0.81
N GLY A 84 3.55 -7.27 0.72
CA GLY A 84 3.71 -8.68 0.35
C GLY A 84 3.72 -8.88 -1.16
N MET A 85 4.33 -9.96 -1.61
CA MET A 85 4.40 -10.36 -3.02
C MET A 85 3.71 -11.70 -3.26
N ASP A 86 2.95 -12.19 -2.29
CA ASP A 86 2.21 -13.47 -2.31
C ASP A 86 0.86 -13.41 -3.03
N ASP A 87 0.41 -12.22 -3.43
CA ASP A 87 -0.78 -12.04 -4.25
C ASP A 87 -0.63 -12.75 -5.60
N PRO A 88 -1.64 -13.53 -6.07
CA PRO A 88 -1.57 -14.30 -7.32
C PRO A 88 -1.23 -13.47 -8.57
N PHE A 89 -1.71 -12.22 -8.64
CA PHE A 89 -1.38 -11.34 -9.75
C PHE A 89 0.08 -10.89 -9.69
N LEU A 90 0.58 -10.50 -8.51
CA LEU A 90 1.98 -10.14 -8.33
C LEU A 90 2.93 -11.31 -8.59
N GLN A 91 2.52 -12.54 -8.25
CA GLN A 91 3.27 -13.75 -8.62
C GLN A 91 3.32 -13.95 -10.14
N ALA A 92 2.23 -13.69 -10.87
CA ALA A 92 2.22 -13.73 -12.32
C ALA A 92 3.13 -12.64 -12.92
N VAL A 93 3.10 -11.42 -12.38
CA VAL A 93 3.99 -10.32 -12.78
C VAL A 93 5.46 -10.73 -12.62
N LEU A 94 5.85 -11.28 -11.47
CA LEU A 94 7.22 -11.76 -11.22
C LEU A 94 7.65 -12.85 -12.20
N LYS A 95 6.74 -13.72 -12.59
CA LYS A 95 7.03 -14.88 -13.46
C LYS A 95 7.05 -14.53 -14.94
N GLU A 96 6.18 -13.61 -15.38
CA GLU A 96 5.90 -13.38 -16.80
C GLU A 96 6.45 -12.04 -17.33
N THR A 97 7.08 -11.22 -16.49
CA THR A 97 7.72 -9.97 -16.90
C THR A 97 9.22 -10.01 -16.70
N ASN A 98 9.94 -9.18 -17.45
CA ASN A 98 11.37 -8.92 -17.26
C ASN A 98 11.61 -7.64 -16.46
N ALA A 99 10.56 -7.03 -15.89
CA ALA A 99 10.64 -5.80 -15.16
C ALA A 99 11.39 -5.97 -13.82
N ILE A 100 12.06 -4.93 -13.37
CA ILE A 100 12.50 -4.84 -11.98
C ILE A 100 11.27 -4.54 -11.13
N VAL A 101 10.94 -5.42 -10.18
CA VAL A 101 9.76 -5.28 -9.34
C VAL A 101 10.17 -4.90 -7.92
N ALA A 102 9.62 -3.80 -7.42
CA ALA A 102 9.77 -3.36 -6.03
C ALA A 102 8.42 -3.40 -5.31
N ASN A 103 8.47 -3.64 -4.01
CA ASN A 103 7.29 -3.61 -3.14
C ASN A 103 7.32 -2.40 -2.19
N ALA A 104 6.25 -2.23 -1.40
CA ALA A 104 6.10 -1.12 -0.47
C ALA A 104 6.41 -1.49 0.99
N SER A 105 7.12 -2.60 1.27
CA SER A 105 7.32 -3.11 2.64
C SER A 105 8.01 -2.08 3.56
N SER A 106 8.97 -1.33 3.07
CA SER A 106 9.74 -0.37 3.87
C SER A 106 8.91 0.80 4.41
N ILE A 107 7.86 1.22 3.70
CA ILE A 107 7.04 2.37 4.10
C ILE A 107 6.07 2.06 5.25
N TYR A 108 5.71 0.79 5.45
CA TYR A 108 4.77 0.38 6.49
C TYR A 108 5.42 0.10 7.84
N GLY A 109 6.73 -0.11 7.89
CA GLY A 109 7.42 -0.49 9.12
C GLY A 109 7.24 0.51 10.26
N LYS A 110 7.46 1.79 9.99
CA LYS A 110 7.34 2.86 10.98
C LYS A 110 5.90 3.07 11.49
N PRO A 111 4.86 3.18 10.64
CA PRO A 111 3.47 3.22 11.10
C PRO A 111 3.06 2.00 11.93
N MET A 112 3.45 0.80 11.51
CA MET A 112 3.15 -0.43 12.26
C MET A 112 3.85 -0.45 13.63
N ALA A 113 5.12 -0.06 13.70
CA ALA A 113 5.84 0.03 14.97
C ALA A 113 5.18 1.03 15.93
N ASN A 114 4.77 2.18 15.44
CA ASN A 114 4.04 3.17 16.24
C ASN A 114 2.71 2.62 16.76
N TYR A 115 1.96 1.90 15.92
CA TYR A 115 0.71 1.26 16.33
C TYR A 115 0.93 0.21 17.41
N VAL A 116 1.93 -0.66 17.25
CA VAL A 116 2.28 -1.69 18.25
C VAL A 116 2.63 -1.03 19.58
N LEU A 117 3.51 -0.03 19.58
CA LEU A 117 3.88 0.71 20.79
C LEU A 117 2.67 1.36 21.46
N ALA A 118 1.76 1.95 20.69
CA ALA A 118 0.54 2.55 21.22
C ALA A 118 -0.34 1.48 21.93
N GLN A 119 -0.51 0.29 21.34
CA GLN A 119 -1.28 -0.78 21.96
C GLN A 119 -0.58 -1.35 23.21
N MET A 120 0.75 -1.48 23.18
CA MET A 120 1.52 -1.91 24.35
C MET A 120 1.36 -0.95 25.53
N LEU A 121 1.44 0.36 25.27
CA LEU A 121 1.23 1.39 26.28
C LEU A 121 -0.22 1.40 26.78
N ARG A 122 -1.20 1.30 25.88
CA ARG A 122 -2.62 1.22 26.22
C ARG A 122 -2.90 0.07 27.17
N TRP A 123 -2.36 -1.12 26.87
CA TRP A 123 -2.49 -2.29 27.73
C TRP A 123 -1.77 -2.10 29.07
N ASN A 124 -0.52 -1.68 29.02
CA ASN A 124 0.32 -1.60 30.23
C ASN A 124 -0.14 -0.51 31.20
N LYS A 125 -0.64 0.60 30.67
CA LYS A 125 -1.20 1.72 31.45
C LYS A 125 -2.70 1.56 31.73
N ARG A 126 -3.31 0.44 31.37
CA ARG A 126 -4.75 0.18 31.59
C ARG A 126 -5.66 1.33 31.13
N ILE A 127 -5.31 1.94 29.99
CA ILE A 127 -5.99 3.16 29.51
C ILE A 127 -7.51 2.95 29.40
N ASP A 128 -7.96 1.77 28.94
CA ASP A 128 -9.40 1.48 28.82
C ASP A 128 -10.10 1.50 30.17
N LEU A 129 -9.48 0.94 31.22
CA LEU A 129 -10.02 1.00 32.56
C LEU A 129 -10.13 2.44 33.06
N HIS A 130 -9.10 3.26 32.84
CA HIS A 130 -9.13 4.66 33.24
C HIS A 130 -10.20 5.46 32.49
N ILE A 131 -10.46 5.16 31.21
CA ILE A 131 -11.56 5.77 30.45
C ILE A 131 -12.92 5.42 31.08
N GLU A 132 -13.16 4.16 31.46
CA GLU A 132 -14.42 3.76 32.11
C GLU A 132 -14.58 4.42 33.48
N LEU A 133 -13.53 4.42 34.30
CA LEU A 133 -13.54 5.11 35.59
C LEU A 133 -13.82 6.61 35.46
N GLN A 134 -13.26 7.25 34.43
CA GLN A 134 -13.51 8.65 34.14
C GLN A 134 -14.98 8.93 33.80
N LYS A 135 -15.63 8.06 33.03
CA LYS A 135 -17.08 8.16 32.76
C LYS A 135 -17.91 8.08 34.01
N GLU A 136 -17.49 7.24 34.95
CA GLU A 136 -18.14 7.06 36.26
C GLU A 136 -17.72 8.12 37.30
N LYS A 137 -16.85 9.09 36.90
CA LYS A 137 -16.26 10.09 37.83
C LYS A 137 -15.57 9.46 39.03
N LYS A 138 -14.98 8.29 38.88
CA LYS A 138 -14.25 7.55 39.90
C LYS A 138 -12.76 7.72 39.73
N TRP A 139 -12.06 7.98 40.82
CA TRP A 139 -10.61 7.98 40.91
C TRP A 139 -10.13 6.67 41.53
N MET A 140 -9.18 5.99 40.87
CA MET A 140 -8.54 4.79 41.42
C MET A 140 -7.04 5.08 41.64
N PRO A 141 -6.61 5.42 42.83
CA PRO A 141 -5.19 5.54 43.14
C PRO A 141 -4.53 4.15 43.07
N ASN A 142 -3.31 4.11 42.56
CA ASN A 142 -2.54 2.87 42.39
C ASN A 142 -3.22 1.83 41.47
N GLY A 143 -3.69 2.26 40.29
CA GLY A 143 -4.42 1.44 39.34
C GLY A 143 -3.70 0.19 38.80
N GLY A 144 -2.52 -0.14 39.33
CA GLY A 144 -1.74 -1.30 38.88
C GLY A 144 -1.13 -1.11 37.50
N ASP A 145 -0.87 0.15 37.12
CA ASP A 145 -0.26 0.49 35.85
C ASP A 145 1.17 -0.04 35.78
N GLY A 146 1.51 -0.66 34.67
CA GLY A 146 2.84 -1.18 34.43
C GLY A 146 3.74 -0.18 33.69
N GLU A 147 5.01 -0.55 33.58
CA GLU A 147 5.99 0.13 32.76
C GLU A 147 6.52 -0.83 31.67
N LEU A 148 6.89 -0.29 30.52
CA LEU A 148 7.51 -1.08 29.45
C LEU A 148 8.99 -1.35 29.71
N THR A 149 9.60 -0.61 30.65
CA THR A 149 11.01 -0.78 31.02
C THR A 149 11.29 -2.21 31.46
N ASN A 150 12.34 -2.79 30.93
CA ASN A 150 12.77 -4.16 31.23
C ASN A 150 11.74 -5.25 30.85
N LYS A 151 10.84 -4.99 29.92
CA LYS A 151 9.95 -5.99 29.33
C LYS A 151 10.57 -6.61 28.08
N ASN A 152 10.32 -7.88 27.88
CA ASN A 152 10.71 -8.59 26.67
C ASN A 152 9.57 -8.48 25.64
N LEU A 153 9.92 -8.07 24.42
CA LEU A 153 9.02 -8.09 23.28
C LEU A 153 9.43 -9.23 22.34
N VAL A 154 8.50 -10.10 22.03
CA VAL A 154 8.68 -11.13 21.00
C VAL A 154 7.85 -10.73 19.80
N ILE A 155 8.50 -10.66 18.63
CA ILE A 155 7.84 -10.41 17.34
C ILE A 155 7.85 -11.73 16.58
N TYR A 156 6.67 -12.18 16.22
CA TYR A 156 6.47 -13.35 15.37
C TYR A 156 5.90 -12.92 14.02
N GLY A 157 6.56 -13.24 12.91
CA GLY A 157 6.17 -12.89 11.55
C GLY A 157 6.59 -13.93 10.54
#